data_ea1dd1a8f5f72cdc5ff0b9e7b35f7c82
#
_entry.id   ea1dd1a8f5f72cdc5ff0b9e7b35f7c82
#
_cell.length_a   1.000
_cell.length_b   1.000
_cell.length_c   1.000
_cell.angle_alpha   90.00
_cell.angle_beta   90.00
_cell.angle_gamma   90.00
#
_symmetry.space_group_name_H-M   'P 1'
#
loop_
_entity.id
_entity.type
_entity.pdbx_description
1 polymer ?
#
loop_
_entity_poly.entity_id
_entity_poly.type
_entity_poly.pdbx_seq_one_letter_code
_entity_poly.pdbx_strand_id
1 'polypeptide(L)'
;IIDLPIRTNFREGLTVTEYVISSYGARKGLVDTALRTADSGYLTRRLVDVAQDVIVREDDCGTGRNIVVEAEDGRFGSRLVGRLTADQVLGSDGTVLAERNTEIDPPLSSIFEKAGVTAVSVRSPLTCEANRSVCRRCYGWALAHNELVDLGEAVGIIAAQSIGEPGTQLTMRTFHTGGVSTAETGVVRSKLAGTVEFGSKARVRPYRTPHGVNAQQAETDFTLTIKPSGKGKAQKIDITNGSLLFVDNSQAIE
;
A
#
# COMPACT_ATOMS: atom_id res chain seq x y z
N ILE A 1 -13.55 4.67 22.16
CA ILE A 1 -12.75 3.55 22.70
C ILE A 1 -13.65 2.85 23.72
N ILE A 2 -13.69 1.52 23.66
CA ILE A 2 -14.44 0.69 24.64
C ILE A 2 -13.41 0.22 25.65
N ASP A 3 -13.57 0.64 26.91
CA ASP A 3 -12.54 0.44 27.94
C ASP A 3 -12.53 -0.98 28.54
N LEU A 4 -13.62 -1.73 28.38
CA LEU A 4 -13.74 -3.09 28.90
C LEU A 4 -13.46 -4.12 27.79
N PRO A 5 -12.45 -4.99 27.97
CA PRO A 5 -12.16 -6.06 27.00
C PRO A 5 -13.20 -7.17 27.10
N ILE A 6 -13.64 -7.67 25.95
CA ILE A 6 -14.43 -8.88 25.83
C ILE A 6 -13.47 -10.06 25.90
N ARG A 7 -13.64 -10.98 26.86
CA ARG A 7 -12.76 -12.11 27.11
C ARG A 7 -13.29 -13.42 26.53
N THR A 8 -14.61 -13.49 26.31
CA THR A 8 -15.30 -14.66 25.77
C THR A 8 -15.58 -14.48 24.28
N ASN A 9 -15.96 -15.55 23.62
CA ASN A 9 -16.35 -15.55 22.22
C ASN A 9 -17.83 -16.01 22.07
N PHE A 10 -18.41 -15.82 20.89
CA PHE A 10 -19.79 -16.22 20.63
C PHE A 10 -20.04 -17.73 20.77
N ARG A 11 -19.03 -18.58 20.57
CA ARG A 11 -19.15 -20.02 20.70
C ARG A 11 -19.25 -20.47 22.16
N GLU A 12 -18.53 -19.79 23.05
CA GLU A 12 -18.53 -20.07 24.50
C GLU A 12 -19.69 -19.38 25.21
N GLY A 13 -20.28 -18.38 24.56
CA GLY A 13 -21.32 -17.53 25.11
C GLY A 13 -20.75 -16.28 25.77
N LEU A 14 -21.43 -15.16 25.59
CA LEU A 14 -21.08 -13.86 26.18
C LEU A 14 -21.81 -13.67 27.50
N THR A 15 -21.16 -13.02 28.46
CA THR A 15 -21.87 -12.47 29.61
C THR A 15 -22.78 -11.33 29.18
N VAL A 16 -23.80 -11.03 29.98
CA VAL A 16 -24.75 -9.92 29.67
C VAL A 16 -24.02 -8.58 29.47
N THR A 17 -23.00 -8.32 30.27
CA THR A 17 -22.18 -7.10 30.17
C THR A 17 -21.41 -7.07 28.86
N GLU A 18 -20.76 -8.15 28.47
CA GLU A 18 -20.01 -8.27 27.20
C GLU A 18 -20.94 -8.14 25.99
N TYR A 19 -22.14 -8.70 26.06
CA TYR A 19 -23.14 -8.54 25.01
C TYR A 19 -23.55 -7.07 24.82
N VAL A 20 -23.85 -6.36 25.91
CA VAL A 20 -24.19 -4.93 25.88
C VAL A 20 -23.04 -4.10 25.29
N ILE A 21 -21.80 -4.36 25.72
CA ILE A 21 -20.61 -3.69 25.20
C ILE A 21 -20.45 -3.95 23.69
N SER A 22 -20.62 -5.18 23.26
CA SER A 22 -20.59 -5.56 21.83
C SER A 22 -21.67 -4.80 21.03
N SER A 23 -22.87 -4.68 21.58
CA SER A 23 -23.97 -3.94 20.98
C SER A 23 -23.65 -2.44 20.83
N TYR A 24 -23.02 -1.82 21.83
CA TYR A 24 -22.55 -0.44 21.72
C TYR A 24 -21.48 -0.26 20.65
N GLY A 25 -20.54 -1.19 20.56
CA GLY A 25 -19.52 -1.21 19.51
C GLY A 25 -20.12 -1.27 18.11
N ALA A 26 -21.10 -2.15 17.91
CA ALA A 26 -21.82 -2.27 16.65
C ALA A 26 -22.57 -0.98 16.27
N ARG A 27 -23.30 -0.39 17.24
CA ARG A 27 -24.01 0.88 17.05
C ARG A 27 -23.07 2.03 16.70
N LYS A 28 -21.93 2.14 17.39
CA LYS A 28 -20.91 3.16 17.10
C LYS A 28 -20.34 2.96 15.70
N GLY A 29 -20.06 1.74 15.28
CA GLY A 29 -19.59 1.44 13.92
C GLY A 29 -20.61 1.87 12.85
N LEU A 30 -21.91 1.65 13.07
CA LEU A 30 -22.97 2.10 12.16
C LEU A 30 -22.98 3.63 12.01
N VAL A 31 -22.90 4.34 13.13
CA VAL A 31 -22.87 5.82 13.12
C VAL A 31 -21.61 6.34 12.43
N ASP A 32 -20.44 5.79 12.74
CA ASP A 32 -19.18 6.15 12.10
C ASP A 32 -19.22 5.94 10.58
N THR A 33 -19.79 4.83 10.13
CA THR A 33 -19.95 4.54 8.70
C THR A 33 -20.85 5.57 8.03
N ALA A 34 -21.98 5.90 8.63
CA ALA A 34 -22.92 6.89 8.10
C ALA A 34 -22.28 8.28 7.94
N LEU A 35 -21.47 8.70 8.92
CA LEU A 35 -20.78 10.00 8.88
C LEU A 35 -19.65 10.01 7.84
N ARG A 36 -18.82 8.98 7.81
CA ARG A 36 -17.67 8.90 6.86
C ARG A 36 -18.10 8.77 5.41
N THR A 37 -19.27 8.20 5.14
CA THR A 37 -19.81 8.13 3.78
C THR A 37 -20.02 9.53 3.19
N ALA A 38 -20.50 10.48 4.00
CA ALA A 38 -20.63 11.87 3.56
C ALA A 38 -19.28 12.52 3.23
N ASP A 39 -18.25 12.28 4.04
CA ASP A 39 -16.89 12.80 3.81
C ASP A 39 -16.28 12.25 2.52
N SER A 40 -16.44 10.95 2.28
CA SER A 40 -15.99 10.30 1.04
C SER A 40 -16.71 10.85 -0.19
N GLY A 41 -18.01 11.06 -0.11
CA GLY A 41 -18.81 11.67 -1.18
C GLY A 41 -18.39 13.12 -1.46
N TYR A 42 -18.14 13.90 -0.42
CA TYR A 42 -17.65 15.28 -0.56
C TYR A 42 -16.24 15.33 -1.19
N LEU A 43 -15.34 14.43 -0.80
CA LEU A 43 -14.01 14.32 -1.42
C LEU A 43 -14.14 14.01 -2.90
N THR A 44 -14.94 13.02 -3.27
CA THR A 44 -15.16 12.62 -4.67
C THR A 44 -15.69 13.77 -5.50
N ARG A 45 -16.69 14.51 -4.98
CA ARG A 45 -17.23 15.69 -5.67
C ARG A 45 -16.15 16.75 -5.93
N ARG A 46 -15.33 17.07 -4.92
CA ARG A 46 -14.23 18.04 -5.08
C ARG A 46 -13.19 17.58 -6.11
N LEU A 47 -12.86 16.28 -6.12
CA LEU A 47 -11.95 15.72 -7.14
C LEU A 47 -12.53 15.85 -8.54
N VAL A 48 -13.81 15.56 -8.73
CA VAL A 48 -14.50 15.71 -10.02
C VAL A 48 -14.52 17.18 -10.44
N ASP A 49 -14.87 18.10 -9.55
CA ASP A 49 -14.95 19.54 -9.84
C ASP A 49 -13.58 20.09 -10.32
N VAL A 50 -12.47 19.60 -9.77
CA VAL A 50 -11.12 20.01 -10.19
C VAL A 50 -10.67 19.29 -11.47
N ALA A 51 -11.01 18.02 -11.62
CA ALA A 51 -10.49 17.17 -12.71
C ALA A 51 -11.34 17.18 -13.98
N GLN A 52 -12.56 17.78 -13.96
CA GLN A 52 -13.48 17.75 -15.11
C GLN A 52 -12.91 18.40 -16.39
N ASP A 53 -11.98 19.34 -16.25
CA ASP A 53 -11.35 20.02 -17.39
C ASP A 53 -10.24 19.19 -18.05
N VAL A 54 -9.83 18.08 -17.44
CA VAL A 54 -8.79 17.19 -17.97
C VAL A 54 -9.44 16.23 -18.97
N ILE A 55 -9.32 16.60 -20.26
CA ILE A 55 -9.90 15.88 -21.40
C ILE A 55 -8.79 15.58 -22.40
N VAL A 56 -8.86 14.47 -23.10
CA VAL A 56 -7.91 14.17 -24.19
C VAL A 56 -8.21 15.08 -25.39
N ARG A 57 -7.32 16.04 -25.70
CA ARG A 57 -7.57 17.07 -26.73
C ARG A 57 -6.67 16.97 -27.95
N GLU A 58 -5.51 16.38 -27.82
CA GLU A 58 -4.48 16.30 -28.85
C GLU A 58 -4.06 14.85 -29.07
N ASP A 59 -3.65 14.50 -30.27
CA ASP A 59 -3.14 13.15 -30.55
C ASP A 59 -1.74 12.97 -29.94
N ASP A 60 -0.82 13.91 -30.18
CA ASP A 60 0.55 13.86 -29.69
C ASP A 60 1.07 15.25 -29.30
N CYS A 61 1.55 15.41 -28.09
CA CYS A 61 2.19 16.66 -27.64
C CYS A 61 3.67 16.77 -28.03
N GLY A 62 4.27 15.74 -28.62
CA GLY A 62 5.67 15.73 -29.06
C GLY A 62 6.71 15.75 -27.93
N THR A 63 6.32 15.54 -26.67
CA THR A 63 7.22 15.63 -25.52
C THR A 63 8.43 14.70 -25.64
N GLY A 64 9.59 15.17 -25.21
CA GLY A 64 10.78 14.35 -24.98
C GLY A 64 10.91 13.81 -23.56
N ARG A 65 10.01 14.22 -22.66
CA ARG A 65 10.04 13.77 -21.26
C ARG A 65 9.41 12.39 -21.12
N ASN A 66 9.95 11.61 -20.19
CA ASN A 66 9.50 10.24 -19.95
C ASN A 66 9.47 9.92 -18.45
N ILE A 67 8.91 8.77 -18.12
CA ILE A 67 9.03 8.13 -16.81
C ILE A 67 9.67 6.76 -17.05
N VAL A 68 10.68 6.44 -16.26
CA VAL A 68 11.32 5.13 -16.30
C VAL A 68 10.57 4.19 -15.36
N VAL A 69 10.14 3.05 -15.90
CA VAL A 69 9.54 1.96 -15.12
C VAL A 69 10.61 0.87 -14.97
N GLU A 70 11.02 0.62 -13.74
CA GLU A 70 12.01 -0.38 -13.39
C GLU A 70 11.36 -1.73 -13.07
N ALA A 71 12.10 -2.82 -13.33
CA ALA A 71 11.66 -4.19 -13.10
C ALA A 71 11.83 -4.59 -11.63
N GLU A 72 11.12 -3.87 -10.73
CA GLU A 72 11.01 -4.22 -9.33
C GLU A 72 9.72 -5.03 -9.08
N ASP A 73 9.71 -5.92 -8.10
CA ASP A 73 8.52 -6.58 -7.53
C ASP A 73 7.72 -7.55 -8.43
N GLY A 74 8.24 -8.07 -9.52
CA GLY A 74 7.53 -9.06 -10.36
C GLY A 74 6.22 -8.57 -11.01
N ARG A 75 5.95 -7.27 -10.97
CA ARG A 75 4.77 -6.62 -11.60
C ARG A 75 5.16 -5.73 -12.79
N PHE A 76 6.35 -5.91 -13.32
CA PHE A 76 6.89 -5.07 -14.39
C PHE A 76 5.98 -5.02 -15.60
N GLY A 77 5.61 -6.18 -16.16
CA GLY A 77 4.76 -6.27 -17.33
C GLY A 77 3.41 -5.59 -17.13
N SER A 78 2.75 -5.84 -16.02
CA SER A 78 1.44 -5.25 -15.74
C SER A 78 1.46 -3.72 -15.58
N ARG A 79 2.62 -3.13 -15.25
CA ARG A 79 2.80 -1.67 -15.15
C ARG A 79 3.05 -1.01 -16.50
N LEU A 80 3.50 -1.79 -17.49
CA LEU A 80 3.81 -1.31 -18.83
C LEU A 80 2.61 -1.38 -19.78
N VAL A 81 1.76 -2.39 -19.63
CA VAL A 81 0.61 -2.61 -20.52
C VAL A 81 -0.29 -1.36 -20.58
N GLY A 82 -0.68 -1.00 -21.80
CA GLY A 82 -1.52 0.16 -22.08
C GLY A 82 -0.78 1.49 -22.14
N ARG A 83 0.54 1.51 -21.96
CA ARG A 83 1.38 2.70 -22.13
C ARG A 83 2.09 2.68 -23.49
N LEU A 84 2.59 3.83 -23.90
CA LEU A 84 3.45 3.96 -25.08
C LEU A 84 4.90 4.15 -24.67
N THR A 85 5.81 3.56 -25.44
CA THR A 85 7.25 3.78 -25.28
C THR A 85 7.59 5.25 -25.54
N ALA A 86 8.43 5.84 -24.70
CA ALA A 86 8.94 7.18 -24.91
C ALA A 86 10.20 7.17 -25.78
N ASP A 87 11.01 6.15 -25.62
CA ASP A 87 12.26 5.92 -26.33
C ASP A 87 12.30 4.51 -26.92
N GLN A 88 13.31 4.22 -27.71
CA GLN A 88 13.57 2.90 -28.23
C GLN A 88 13.93 1.93 -27.09
N VAL A 89 13.30 0.78 -27.06
CA VAL A 89 13.58 -0.28 -26.08
C VAL A 89 14.53 -1.30 -26.68
N LEU A 90 15.67 -1.49 -26.03
CA LEU A 90 16.69 -2.44 -26.46
C LEU A 90 16.66 -3.67 -25.54
N GLY A 91 16.79 -4.84 -26.13
CA GLY A 91 17.01 -6.09 -25.39
C GLY A 91 18.43 -6.17 -24.84
N SER A 92 18.69 -7.13 -23.98
CA SER A 92 20.05 -7.42 -23.45
C SER A 92 21.08 -7.67 -24.55
N ASP A 93 20.63 -8.14 -25.71
CA ASP A 93 21.47 -8.45 -26.88
C ASP A 93 21.68 -7.23 -27.82
N GLY A 94 21.17 -6.05 -27.44
CA GLY A 94 21.21 -4.85 -28.28
C GLY A 94 20.20 -4.85 -29.43
N THR A 95 19.31 -5.83 -29.51
CA THR A 95 18.23 -5.86 -30.50
C THR A 95 17.14 -4.87 -30.14
N VAL A 96 16.61 -4.18 -31.14
CA VAL A 96 15.48 -3.27 -30.95
C VAL A 96 14.21 -4.10 -30.77
N LEU A 97 13.60 -4.04 -29.59
CA LEU A 97 12.36 -4.74 -29.26
C LEU A 97 11.13 -3.87 -29.55
N ALA A 98 11.23 -2.58 -29.36
CA ALA A 98 10.17 -1.63 -29.66
C ALA A 98 10.76 -0.27 -30.04
N GLU A 99 10.12 0.42 -30.97
CA GLU A 99 10.45 1.77 -31.36
C GLU A 99 9.72 2.79 -30.46
N ARG A 100 10.08 4.05 -30.60
CA ARG A 100 9.39 5.17 -29.92
C ARG A 100 7.93 5.22 -30.35
N ASN A 101 7.04 5.53 -29.39
CA ASN A 101 5.59 5.62 -29.58
C ASN A 101 4.92 4.28 -29.96
N THR A 102 5.56 3.16 -29.66
CA THR A 102 4.92 1.85 -29.78
C THR A 102 4.01 1.57 -28.59
N GLU A 103 2.82 1.10 -28.87
CA GLU A 103 1.88 0.67 -27.82
C GLU A 103 2.35 -0.64 -27.19
N ILE A 104 2.35 -0.69 -25.86
CA ILE A 104 2.78 -1.87 -25.13
C ILE A 104 1.54 -2.71 -24.80
N ASP A 105 1.34 -3.75 -25.59
CA ASP A 105 0.33 -4.76 -25.37
C ASP A 105 0.84 -5.91 -24.48
N PRO A 106 -0.03 -6.81 -23.96
CA PRO A 106 0.39 -7.93 -23.12
C PRO A 106 1.43 -8.86 -23.77
N PRO A 107 1.36 -9.22 -25.09
CA PRO A 107 2.40 -9.98 -25.78
C PRO A 107 3.76 -9.27 -25.75
N LEU A 108 3.81 -7.98 -26.08
CA LEU A 108 5.06 -7.21 -26.13
C LEU A 108 5.67 -7.05 -24.72
N SER A 109 4.84 -6.83 -23.73
CA SER A 109 5.26 -6.79 -22.32
C SER A 109 5.94 -8.11 -21.90
N SER A 110 5.38 -9.26 -22.29
CA SER A 110 5.98 -10.58 -22.03
C SER A 110 7.30 -10.78 -22.78
N ILE A 111 7.47 -10.17 -23.96
CA ILE A 111 8.74 -10.19 -24.70
C ILE A 111 9.81 -9.40 -23.93
N PHE A 112 9.47 -8.22 -23.38
CA PHE A 112 10.41 -7.43 -22.57
C PHE A 112 10.90 -8.20 -21.35
N GLU A 113 10.00 -8.89 -20.64
CA GLU A 113 10.37 -9.72 -19.48
C GLU A 113 11.29 -10.88 -19.88
N LYS A 114 10.99 -11.59 -20.97
CA LYS A 114 11.83 -12.70 -21.49
C LYS A 114 13.18 -12.24 -21.99
N ALA A 115 13.25 -11.03 -22.57
CA ALA A 115 14.49 -10.43 -23.04
C ALA A 115 15.36 -9.84 -21.92
N GLY A 116 14.91 -9.93 -20.65
CA GLY A 116 15.66 -9.45 -19.49
C GLY A 116 15.80 -7.93 -19.43
N VAL A 117 14.83 -7.19 -19.98
CA VAL A 117 14.80 -5.72 -19.89
C VAL A 117 14.53 -5.32 -18.45
N THR A 118 15.42 -4.51 -17.86
CA THR A 118 15.33 -4.08 -16.46
C THR A 118 14.61 -2.74 -16.27
N ALA A 119 14.56 -1.92 -17.32
CA ALA A 119 13.92 -0.62 -17.27
C ALA A 119 13.38 -0.22 -18.64
N VAL A 120 12.21 0.39 -18.69
CA VAL A 120 11.58 0.90 -19.92
C VAL A 120 11.14 2.34 -19.69
N SER A 121 11.53 3.22 -20.61
CA SER A 121 11.05 4.61 -20.68
C SER A 121 9.67 4.66 -21.31
N VAL A 122 8.67 5.13 -20.57
CA VAL A 122 7.28 5.22 -21.03
C VAL A 122 6.76 6.64 -20.99
N ARG A 123 5.81 6.92 -21.87
CA ARG A 123 5.05 8.18 -21.85
C ARG A 123 4.06 8.17 -20.69
N SER A 124 3.80 9.35 -20.12
CA SER A 124 2.91 9.50 -18.97
C SER A 124 2.13 10.81 -19.05
N PRO A 125 0.89 10.84 -18.51
CA PRO A 125 0.16 12.10 -18.33
C PRO A 125 0.91 13.13 -17.49
N LEU A 126 1.77 12.68 -16.55
CA LEU A 126 2.54 13.55 -15.65
C LEU A 126 3.65 14.33 -16.38
N THR A 127 4.13 13.80 -17.49
CA THR A 127 5.20 14.40 -18.30
C THR A 127 4.67 14.97 -19.63
N CYS A 128 3.35 15.04 -19.78
CA CYS A 128 2.71 15.57 -20.97
C CYS A 128 2.94 17.08 -21.09
N GLU A 129 3.30 17.55 -22.27
CA GLU A 129 3.53 18.98 -22.59
C GLU A 129 2.38 19.61 -23.39
N ALA A 130 1.21 18.98 -23.41
CA ALA A 130 0.02 19.57 -23.99
C ALA A 130 -0.37 20.85 -23.25
N ASN A 131 -0.73 21.91 -23.98
CA ASN A 131 -1.03 23.24 -23.40
C ASN A 131 -2.18 23.24 -22.41
N ARG A 132 -3.18 22.41 -22.65
CA ARG A 132 -4.32 22.20 -21.76
C ARG A 132 -4.68 20.72 -21.79
N SER A 133 -4.82 20.12 -20.61
CA SER A 133 -5.21 18.71 -20.53
C SER A 133 -4.09 17.70 -20.86
N VAL A 134 -4.41 16.60 -21.52
CA VAL A 134 -3.50 15.48 -21.81
C VAL A 134 -3.64 15.10 -23.27
N CYS A 135 -2.55 14.69 -23.93
CA CYS A 135 -2.61 14.11 -25.26
C CYS A 135 -2.88 12.60 -25.20
N ARG A 136 -3.41 12.06 -26.28
CA ARG A 136 -3.78 10.66 -26.48
C ARG A 136 -2.63 9.70 -26.19
N ARG A 137 -1.45 10.00 -26.73
CA ARG A 137 -0.26 9.13 -26.55
C ARG A 137 0.36 9.16 -25.17
N CYS A 138 0.26 10.28 -24.44
CA CYS A 138 0.73 10.33 -23.06
C CYS A 138 -0.22 9.64 -22.10
N TYR A 139 -1.51 9.66 -22.39
CA TYR A 139 -2.50 8.95 -21.59
C TYR A 139 -2.41 7.43 -21.79
N GLY A 140 -2.35 6.98 -23.05
CA GLY A 140 -2.30 5.56 -23.39
C GLY A 140 -3.68 4.93 -23.59
N TRP A 141 -3.86 3.73 -23.13
CA TRP A 141 -5.07 2.96 -23.35
C TRP A 141 -6.24 3.37 -22.46
N ALA A 142 -7.42 3.35 -23.04
CA ALA A 142 -8.68 3.28 -22.33
C ALA A 142 -8.89 1.84 -21.87
N LEU A 143 -8.70 1.56 -20.58
CA LEU A 143 -8.73 0.21 -20.01
C LEU A 143 -10.09 -0.50 -20.19
N ALA A 144 -11.16 0.24 -20.48
CA ALA A 144 -12.47 -0.34 -20.74
C ALA A 144 -12.53 -1.09 -22.08
N HIS A 145 -11.76 -0.63 -23.08
CA HIS A 145 -11.76 -1.17 -24.44
C HIS A 145 -10.45 -1.84 -24.80
N ASN A 146 -9.38 -1.65 -24.01
CA ASN A 146 -8.01 -2.09 -24.29
C ASN A 146 -7.46 -1.55 -25.63
N GLU A 147 -7.83 -0.34 -25.94
CA GLU A 147 -7.41 0.40 -27.13
C GLU A 147 -6.94 1.79 -26.72
N LEU A 148 -6.21 2.47 -27.60
CA LEU A 148 -5.77 3.82 -27.38
C LEU A 148 -6.96 4.75 -27.16
N VAL A 149 -6.92 5.57 -26.11
CA VAL A 149 -8.01 6.47 -25.71
C VAL A 149 -8.48 7.37 -26.85
N ASP A 150 -9.75 7.64 -26.93
CA ASP A 150 -10.33 8.52 -27.95
C ASP A 150 -10.14 10.01 -27.64
N LEU A 151 -10.08 10.82 -28.69
CA LEU A 151 -10.10 12.27 -28.55
C LEU A 151 -11.45 12.72 -27.99
N GLY A 152 -11.41 13.57 -26.96
CA GLY A 152 -12.61 14.06 -26.28
C GLY A 152 -12.97 13.27 -25.01
N GLU A 153 -12.27 12.18 -24.70
CA GLU A 153 -12.51 11.41 -23.49
C GLU A 153 -12.20 12.23 -22.23
N ALA A 154 -13.14 12.24 -21.28
CA ALA A 154 -13.03 12.98 -20.01
C ALA A 154 -12.26 12.17 -18.95
N VAL A 155 -10.99 11.96 -19.20
CA VAL A 155 -10.11 11.10 -18.37
C VAL A 155 -9.95 11.57 -16.93
N GLY A 156 -10.08 12.89 -16.71
CA GLY A 156 -10.03 13.45 -15.37
C GLY A 156 -11.22 13.02 -14.50
N ILE A 157 -12.42 12.96 -15.06
CA ILE A 157 -13.61 12.47 -14.34
C ILE A 157 -13.44 10.99 -14.01
N ILE A 158 -12.95 10.18 -14.94
CA ILE A 158 -12.68 8.75 -14.75
C ILE A 158 -11.68 8.56 -13.60
N ALA A 159 -10.59 9.34 -13.60
CA ALA A 159 -9.60 9.30 -12.53
C ALA A 159 -10.20 9.69 -11.17
N ALA A 160 -10.97 10.77 -11.10
CA ALA A 160 -11.62 11.21 -9.87
C ALA A 160 -12.60 10.17 -9.31
N GLN A 161 -13.39 9.54 -10.19
CA GLN A 161 -14.31 8.46 -9.81
C GLN A 161 -13.55 7.21 -9.34
N SER A 162 -12.47 6.84 -10.00
CA SER A 162 -11.63 5.69 -9.63
C SER A 162 -10.94 5.86 -8.26
N ILE A 163 -10.68 7.11 -7.85
CA ILE A 163 -10.16 7.44 -6.52
C ILE A 163 -11.28 7.46 -5.48
N GLY A 164 -12.45 7.99 -5.85
CA GLY A 164 -13.58 8.18 -4.94
C GLY A 164 -14.36 6.91 -4.63
N GLU A 165 -14.50 6.00 -5.57
CA GLU A 165 -15.25 4.75 -5.41
C GLU A 165 -14.68 3.87 -4.28
N PRO A 166 -13.36 3.55 -4.23
CA PRO A 166 -12.80 2.79 -3.11
C PRO A 166 -12.94 3.50 -1.76
N GLY A 167 -12.92 4.84 -1.73
CA GLY A 167 -13.14 5.61 -0.51
C GLY A 167 -14.49 5.29 0.13
N THR A 168 -15.54 5.22 -0.66
CA THR A 168 -16.88 4.85 -0.19
C THR A 168 -16.95 3.40 0.26
N GLN A 169 -16.36 2.46 -0.49
CA GLN A 169 -16.33 1.04 -0.14
C GLN A 169 -15.52 0.77 1.13
N LEU A 170 -14.36 1.39 1.30
CA LEU A 170 -13.54 1.28 2.51
C LEU A 170 -14.28 1.80 3.74
N THR A 171 -15.06 2.86 3.58
CA THR A 171 -15.91 3.39 4.66
C THR A 171 -16.98 2.38 5.08
N MET A 172 -17.57 1.66 4.14
CA MET A 172 -18.53 0.58 4.42
C MET A 172 -17.86 -0.65 5.04
N ARG A 173 -16.66 -1.03 4.57
CA ARG A 173 -15.94 -2.22 5.07
C ARG A 173 -15.38 -2.07 6.47
N THR A 174 -15.10 -0.87 6.96
CA THR A 174 -14.65 -0.67 8.36
C THR A 174 -15.68 -1.14 9.37
N PHE A 175 -16.95 -1.25 8.99
CA PHE A 175 -18.00 -1.82 9.81
C PHE A 175 -17.83 -3.35 10.00
N HIS A 176 -17.36 -4.07 8.98
CA HIS A 176 -17.18 -5.52 9.04
C HIS A 176 -15.93 -5.97 9.80
N THR A 177 -14.96 -5.09 9.96
CA THR A 177 -13.69 -5.40 10.65
C THR A 177 -13.75 -5.10 12.15
N GLY A 178 -14.88 -4.67 12.67
CA GLY A 178 -15.23 -4.64 14.10
C GLY A 178 -14.17 -4.11 15.07
N GLY A 179 -13.48 -3.04 14.71
CA GLY A 179 -12.52 -2.40 15.63
C GLY A 179 -11.27 -3.25 15.95
N VAL A 180 -11.04 -4.34 15.24
CA VAL A 180 -9.73 -5.00 15.26
C VAL A 180 -8.79 -4.16 14.43
N SER A 181 -8.05 -3.30 15.11
CA SER A 181 -6.87 -2.68 14.53
C SER A 181 -5.91 -3.81 14.17
N THR A 182 -5.85 -4.21 12.90
CA THR A 182 -4.74 -4.97 12.34
C THR A 182 -3.56 -4.03 12.17
N ALA A 183 -3.18 -3.36 13.25
CA ALA A 183 -1.89 -2.71 13.35
C ALA A 183 -0.83 -3.80 13.57
N GLU A 184 -0.59 -4.61 12.55
CA GLU A 184 0.68 -5.33 12.42
C GLU A 184 1.84 -4.35 12.17
N THR A 185 1.56 -3.08 11.96
CA THR A 185 2.53 -1.99 11.87
C THR A 185 3.08 -1.69 13.25
N GLY A 186 4.13 -2.39 13.64
CA GLY A 186 4.85 -2.14 14.88
C GLY A 186 5.19 -3.40 15.70
N VAL A 187 4.65 -4.56 15.36
CA VAL A 187 5.03 -5.81 16.02
C VAL A 187 6.16 -6.48 15.24
N VAL A 188 7.36 -6.43 15.76
CA VAL A 188 8.49 -7.14 15.20
C VAL A 188 8.55 -8.53 15.84
N ARG A 189 8.33 -9.57 15.04
CA ARG A 189 8.47 -10.97 15.45
C ARG A 189 9.79 -11.51 14.94
N SER A 190 10.56 -12.17 15.80
CA SER A 190 11.76 -12.89 15.37
C SER A 190 11.37 -14.07 14.48
N LYS A 191 12.13 -14.23 13.39
CA LYS A 191 12.07 -15.44 12.55
C LYS A 191 13.17 -16.44 12.91
N LEU A 192 14.02 -16.10 13.88
CA LEU A 192 15.16 -16.91 14.30
C LEU A 192 14.93 -17.40 15.73
N ALA A 193 15.13 -18.69 15.95
CA ALA A 193 15.23 -19.27 17.28
C ALA A 193 16.62 -18.99 17.87
N GLY A 194 16.68 -18.53 19.11
CA GLY A 194 17.95 -18.18 19.73
C GLY A 194 17.81 -17.50 21.07
N THR A 195 18.90 -16.94 21.58
CA THR A 195 18.93 -16.21 22.85
C THR A 195 18.93 -14.71 22.62
N VAL A 196 18.08 -14.01 23.34
CA VAL A 196 17.93 -12.56 23.29
C VAL A 196 18.95 -11.90 24.19
N GLU A 197 19.69 -10.92 23.68
CA GLU A 197 20.59 -10.07 24.47
C GLU A 197 20.23 -8.60 24.27
N PHE A 198 20.05 -7.90 25.38
CA PHE A 198 19.83 -6.46 25.35
C PHE A 198 21.17 -5.74 25.29
N GLY A 199 21.22 -4.66 24.50
CA GLY A 199 22.41 -3.82 24.38
C GLY A 199 22.80 -3.18 25.72
N SER A 200 24.07 -2.78 25.88
CA SER A 200 24.63 -2.23 27.12
C SER A 200 23.94 -0.94 27.62
N LYS A 201 23.20 -0.24 26.77
CA LYS A 201 22.45 0.98 27.11
C LYS A 201 20.97 0.71 27.42
N ALA A 202 20.54 -0.55 27.44
CA ALA A 202 19.16 -0.90 27.66
C ALA A 202 18.71 -0.55 29.08
N ARG A 203 17.70 0.29 29.18
CA ARG A 203 16.94 0.54 30.41
C ARG A 203 15.50 0.18 30.12
N VAL A 204 14.99 -0.78 30.88
CA VAL A 204 13.63 -1.27 30.75
C VAL A 204 12.95 -1.25 32.11
N ARG A 205 11.66 -0.97 32.12
CA ARG A 205 10.82 -1.06 33.32
C ARG A 205 9.72 -2.09 33.13
N PRO A 206 9.30 -2.78 34.16
CA PRO A 206 8.15 -3.67 34.08
C PRO A 206 6.89 -2.87 33.75
N TYR A 207 6.14 -3.35 32.79
CA TYR A 207 4.90 -2.74 32.33
C TYR A 207 3.80 -3.82 32.21
N ARG A 208 2.62 -3.55 32.75
CA ARG A 208 1.48 -4.44 32.59
C ARG A 208 0.57 -3.85 31.52
N THR A 209 0.38 -4.58 30.43
CA THR A 209 -0.51 -4.14 29.37
C THR A 209 -1.96 -4.02 29.84
N PRO A 210 -2.83 -3.23 29.18
CA PRO A 210 -4.25 -3.18 29.50
C PRO A 210 -4.96 -4.53 29.44
N HIS A 211 -4.38 -5.48 28.70
CA HIS A 211 -4.88 -6.86 28.59
C HIS A 211 -4.36 -7.81 29.69
N GLY A 212 -3.63 -7.28 30.67
CA GLY A 212 -3.11 -8.05 31.78
C GLY A 212 -1.84 -8.86 31.51
N VAL A 213 -1.23 -8.70 30.32
CA VAL A 213 0.02 -9.36 29.96
C VAL A 213 1.19 -8.56 30.54
N ASN A 214 2.14 -9.25 31.17
CA ASN A 214 3.37 -8.63 31.67
C ASN A 214 4.31 -8.41 30.47
N ALA A 215 4.86 -7.20 30.36
CA ALA A 215 5.82 -6.80 29.35
C ALA A 215 6.89 -5.90 29.99
N GLN A 216 7.94 -5.60 29.27
CA GLN A 216 8.94 -4.60 29.65
C GLN A 216 8.81 -3.41 28.70
N GLN A 217 8.81 -2.20 29.23
CA GLN A 217 8.81 -0.99 28.40
C GLN A 217 10.22 -0.42 28.34
N ALA A 218 10.70 -0.14 27.12
CA ALA A 218 11.98 0.51 26.90
C ALA A 218 11.91 1.99 27.32
N GLU A 219 12.87 2.43 28.15
CA GLU A 219 13.02 3.84 28.57
C GLU A 219 14.10 4.58 27.76
N THR A 220 14.92 3.84 27.02
CA THR A 220 15.99 4.38 26.18
C THR A 220 15.99 3.66 24.84
N ASP A 221 16.56 4.30 23.83
CA ASP A 221 16.84 3.66 22.55
C ASP A 221 18.04 2.70 22.70
N PHE A 222 17.88 1.45 22.26
CA PHE A 222 18.95 0.47 22.26
C PHE A 222 18.75 -0.58 21.18
N THR A 223 19.80 -1.36 20.90
CA THR A 223 19.75 -2.45 19.94
C THR A 223 19.62 -3.77 20.69
N LEU A 224 18.59 -4.55 20.35
CA LEU A 224 18.39 -5.92 20.81
C LEU A 224 19.07 -6.86 19.82
N THR A 225 19.84 -7.83 20.31
CA THR A 225 20.54 -8.80 19.47
C THR A 225 20.01 -10.21 19.77
N ILE A 226 19.61 -10.92 18.73
CA ILE A 226 19.20 -12.34 18.84
C ILE A 226 20.35 -13.19 18.31
N LYS A 227 20.92 -14.01 19.20
CA LYS A 227 21.97 -14.98 18.88
C LYS A 227 21.33 -16.31 18.53
N PRO A 228 21.42 -16.81 17.29
CA PRO A 228 20.84 -18.07 16.91
C PRO A 228 21.50 -19.25 17.66
N SER A 229 20.71 -20.27 17.99
CA SER A 229 21.20 -21.51 18.64
C SER A 229 22.05 -22.39 17.69
N GLY A 230 22.22 -22.01 16.40
CA GLY A 230 22.96 -22.75 15.39
C GLY A 230 23.90 -21.87 14.55
N LYS A 231 24.46 -22.42 13.46
CA LYS A 231 25.34 -21.68 12.51
C LYS A 231 24.52 -20.64 11.74
N GLY A 232 24.24 -19.49 12.33
CA GLY A 232 23.54 -18.36 11.70
C GLY A 232 24.15 -17.01 12.08
N LYS A 233 23.82 -15.96 11.34
CA LYS A 233 24.18 -14.59 11.69
C LYS A 233 23.21 -14.07 12.75
N ALA A 234 23.74 -13.35 13.76
CA ALA A 234 22.92 -12.69 14.76
C ALA A 234 22.02 -11.62 14.10
N GLN A 235 20.75 -11.57 14.48
CA GLN A 235 19.82 -10.55 14.05
C GLN A 235 19.87 -9.38 15.04
N LYS A 236 19.99 -8.16 14.53
CA LYS A 236 19.93 -6.94 15.33
C LYS A 236 18.60 -6.23 15.04
N ILE A 237 17.94 -5.77 16.08
CA ILE A 237 16.67 -5.05 16.01
C ILE A 237 16.84 -3.77 16.85
N ASP A 238 16.60 -2.63 16.25
CA ASP A 238 16.65 -1.36 16.94
C ASP A 238 15.33 -1.10 17.68
N ILE A 239 15.42 -0.85 18.96
CA ILE A 239 14.31 -0.61 19.87
C ILE A 239 14.29 0.86 20.21
N THR A 240 13.16 1.51 19.99
CA THR A 240 12.95 2.92 20.31
C THR A 240 12.33 3.07 21.71
N ASN A 241 12.57 4.21 22.34
CA ASN A 241 11.94 4.56 23.61
C ASN A 241 10.41 4.45 23.53
N GLY A 242 9.81 3.85 24.55
CA GLY A 242 8.36 3.57 24.61
C GLY A 242 7.93 2.22 24.02
N SER A 243 8.81 1.51 23.33
CA SER A 243 8.51 0.17 22.78
C SER A 243 8.23 -0.85 23.88
N LEU A 244 7.25 -1.74 23.64
CA LEU A 244 6.93 -2.83 24.56
C LEU A 244 7.65 -4.11 24.12
N LEU A 245 8.36 -4.71 25.06
CA LEU A 245 9.12 -5.95 24.89
C LEU A 245 8.39 -7.07 25.62
N PHE A 246 8.09 -8.15 24.90
CA PHE A 246 7.48 -9.36 25.45
C PHE A 246 8.51 -10.48 25.68
N VAL A 247 9.79 -10.10 25.72
CA VAL A 247 10.93 -10.98 25.93
C VAL A 247 11.81 -10.42 27.03
N ASP A 248 12.41 -11.29 27.81
CA ASP A 248 13.36 -10.94 28.86
C ASP A 248 14.81 -11.04 28.33
N ASN A 249 15.72 -10.33 29.01
CA ASN A 249 17.14 -10.45 28.70
C ASN A 249 17.62 -11.87 28.98
N SER A 250 18.40 -12.45 28.06
CA SER A 250 18.87 -13.84 28.10
C SER A 250 17.77 -14.91 27.96
N GLN A 251 16.57 -14.54 27.55
CA GLN A 251 15.50 -15.50 27.27
C GLN A 251 15.79 -16.25 25.97
N ALA A 252 15.56 -17.56 25.98
CA ALA A 252 15.54 -18.38 24.79
C ALA A 252 14.18 -18.23 24.10
N ILE A 253 14.20 -17.99 22.78
CA ILE A 253 13.01 -17.91 21.91
C ILE A 253 13.06 -19.02 20.87
N GLU A 254 11.92 -19.63 20.60
CA GLU A 254 11.72 -20.69 19.61
C GLU A 254 11.19 -20.16 18.28
#